data_def6decd31341d433040b67cab1d87c7
#
_entry.id   def6decd31341d433040b67cab1d87c7
#
_cell.length_a   1.000
_cell.length_b   1.000
_cell.length_c   1.000
_cell.angle_alpha   90.00
_cell.angle_beta   90.00
_cell.angle_gamma   90.00
#
_symmetry.space_group_name_H-M   'P 1'
#
loop_
_entity.id
_entity.type
_entity.pdbx_description
1 polymer ?
#
loop_
_entity_poly.entity_id
_entity_poly.type
_entity_poly.pdbx_seq_one_letter_code
_entity_poly.pdbx_strand_id
1 'polypeptide(L)'
;MNKHIDRGELVIYQAADNSDFQIEVRVKDDTVWLNRHQIAQLFERDIKTIGKHIANAIKEELHSIPVVANFATTASDGKSYQVEHYNLDMIISIGYRVKSQRGIQFRIWANKIFLILIIRLFI
;
A
#
# COMPACT_ATOMS: atom_id res chain seq x y z
N MET A 1 7.39 8.98 -23.63
CA MET A 1 7.02 9.43 -22.28
C MET A 1 6.21 8.38 -21.59
N ASN A 2 6.68 7.97 -20.45
CA ASN A 2 6.04 6.88 -19.74
C ASN A 2 5.17 7.41 -18.61
N LYS A 3 3.92 7.64 -18.93
CA LYS A 3 2.99 8.22 -17.95
C LYS A 3 2.29 7.19 -17.08
N HIS A 4 2.46 5.90 -17.38
CA HIS A 4 1.72 4.88 -16.64
C HIS A 4 2.15 4.82 -15.18
N ILE A 5 3.48 4.85 -14.93
CA ILE A 5 4.00 4.82 -13.57
C ILE A 5 3.68 6.10 -12.84
N ASP A 6 3.79 7.25 -13.54
CA ASP A 6 3.57 8.56 -12.92
C ASP A 6 2.14 8.78 -12.46
N ARG A 7 1.18 8.20 -13.19
CA ARG A 7 -0.24 8.38 -12.87
C ARG A 7 -0.76 7.35 -11.89
N GLY A 8 0.05 6.35 -11.58
CA GLY A 8 -0.36 5.26 -10.75
C GLY A 8 -1.14 4.21 -11.53
N GLU A 9 -0.80 2.96 -11.33
CA GLU A 9 -1.52 1.82 -11.86
C GLU A 9 -2.17 1.09 -10.71
N LEU A 10 -3.30 0.43 -10.97
CA LEU A 10 -3.94 -0.41 -9.99
C LEU A 10 -3.61 -1.85 -10.31
N VAL A 11 -3.08 -2.56 -9.33
CA VAL A 11 -2.69 -3.96 -9.44
C VAL A 11 -3.35 -4.72 -8.31
N ILE A 12 -3.88 -5.89 -8.59
CA ILE A 12 -4.56 -6.71 -7.58
C ILE A 12 -3.52 -7.54 -6.82
N TYR A 13 -3.52 -7.41 -5.51
CA TYR A 13 -2.80 -8.29 -4.61
C TYR A 13 -3.75 -9.31 -4.05
N GLN A 14 -3.39 -10.58 -4.15
CA GLN A 14 -4.14 -11.64 -3.52
C GLN A 14 -3.24 -12.33 -2.51
N ALA A 15 -3.73 -12.46 -1.28
CA ALA A 15 -2.96 -13.08 -0.21
C ALA A 15 -2.69 -14.55 -0.53
N ALA A 16 -1.48 -15.01 -0.18
CA ALA A 16 -1.06 -16.37 -0.46
C ALA A 16 -1.71 -17.41 0.46
N ASP A 17 -2.38 -16.97 1.51
CA ASP A 17 -2.98 -17.85 2.52
C ASP A 17 -4.35 -18.37 2.12
N ASN A 18 -4.67 -18.33 0.83
CA ASN A 18 -5.85 -18.95 0.29
C ASN A 18 -7.17 -18.30 0.70
N SER A 19 -7.15 -17.06 1.07
CA SER A 19 -8.39 -16.36 1.34
C SER A 19 -8.93 -15.77 0.04
N ASP A 20 -10.21 -15.46 0.01
CA ASP A 20 -10.81 -14.71 -1.09
C ASP A 20 -10.41 -13.25 -1.06
N PHE A 21 -9.46 -12.95 -0.23
CA PHE A 21 -9.03 -11.62 0.10
C PHE A 21 -8.18 -11.03 -1.02
N GLN A 22 -8.65 -9.95 -1.60
CA GLN A 22 -7.95 -9.22 -2.63
C GLN A 22 -7.91 -7.74 -2.27
N ILE A 23 -6.80 -7.09 -2.61
CA ILE A 23 -6.64 -5.66 -2.41
C ILE A 23 -6.20 -5.03 -3.72
N GLU A 24 -6.86 -3.92 -4.09
CA GLU A 24 -6.37 -3.07 -5.17
C GLU A 24 -5.21 -2.24 -4.64
N VAL A 25 -4.04 -2.45 -5.20
CA VAL A 25 -2.83 -1.74 -4.79
C VAL A 25 -2.50 -0.71 -5.84
N ARG A 26 -2.27 0.52 -5.41
CA ARG A 26 -1.84 1.58 -6.32
C ARG A 26 -0.32 1.58 -6.40
N VAL A 27 0.19 1.61 -7.64
CA VAL A 27 1.63 1.65 -7.90
C VAL A 27 1.95 3.02 -8.50
N LYS A 28 2.81 3.78 -7.83
CA LYS A 28 3.23 5.10 -8.27
C LYS A 28 4.52 5.50 -7.57
N ASP A 29 5.36 6.30 -8.24
CA ASP A 29 6.59 6.84 -7.67
C ASP A 29 7.51 5.75 -7.12
N ASP A 30 7.62 4.65 -7.87
CA ASP A 30 8.49 3.51 -7.55
C ASP A 30 8.14 2.83 -6.23
N THR A 31 6.90 2.96 -5.78
CA THR A 31 6.44 2.27 -4.57
C THR A 31 4.98 1.87 -4.72
N VAL A 32 4.48 1.15 -3.74
CA VAL A 32 3.07 0.77 -3.67
C VAL A 32 2.39 1.56 -2.56
N TRP A 33 1.08 1.76 -2.70
CA TRP A 33 0.30 2.60 -1.81
C TRP A 33 -0.99 1.88 -1.41
N LEU A 34 -1.29 1.90 -0.12
CA LEU A 34 -2.55 1.41 0.43
C LEU A 34 -3.16 2.47 1.33
N ASN A 35 -4.48 2.55 1.37
CA ASN A 35 -5.17 3.40 2.34
C ASN A 35 -5.29 2.65 3.68
N ARG A 36 -5.80 3.36 4.71
CA ARG A 36 -5.88 2.80 6.05
C ARG A 36 -6.76 1.55 6.11
N HIS A 37 -7.91 1.56 5.42
CA HIS A 37 -8.81 0.41 5.40
C HIS A 37 -8.13 -0.81 4.79
N GLN A 38 -7.37 -0.61 3.72
CA GLN A 38 -6.66 -1.68 3.06
C GLN A 38 -5.55 -2.26 3.94
N ILE A 39 -4.85 -1.40 4.68
CA ILE A 39 -3.83 -1.86 5.63
C ILE A 39 -4.47 -2.66 6.75
N ALA A 40 -5.60 -2.19 7.28
CA ALA A 40 -6.33 -2.92 8.30
C ALA A 40 -6.77 -4.30 7.79
N GLN A 41 -7.23 -4.36 6.56
CA GLN A 41 -7.63 -5.60 5.92
C GLN A 41 -6.44 -6.53 5.71
N LEU A 42 -5.32 -5.98 5.23
CA LEU A 42 -4.10 -6.75 4.98
C LEU A 42 -3.62 -7.46 6.23
N PHE A 43 -3.59 -6.76 7.35
CA PHE A 43 -3.06 -7.30 8.61
C PHE A 43 -4.12 -7.88 9.52
N GLU A 44 -5.39 -7.84 9.11
CA GLU A 44 -6.52 -8.32 9.92
C GLU A 44 -6.53 -7.66 11.29
N ARG A 45 -6.41 -6.34 11.27
CA ARG A 45 -6.42 -5.53 12.49
C ARG A 45 -7.51 -4.48 12.39
N ASP A 46 -7.96 -4.03 13.54
CA ASP A 46 -8.94 -2.96 13.67
C ASP A 46 -8.39 -1.66 13.08
N ILE A 47 -9.24 -0.89 12.41
CA ILE A 47 -8.83 0.33 11.74
C ILE A 47 -8.30 1.39 12.73
N LYS A 48 -8.84 1.43 13.93
CA LYS A 48 -8.33 2.33 14.97
C LYS A 48 -6.92 1.95 15.39
N THR A 49 -6.67 0.66 15.55
CA THR A 49 -5.34 0.14 15.88
C THR A 49 -4.35 0.51 14.79
N ILE A 50 -4.73 0.34 13.54
CA ILE A 50 -3.88 0.72 12.41
C ILE A 50 -3.61 2.23 12.45
N GLY A 51 -4.62 3.04 12.73
CA GLY A 51 -4.44 4.49 12.84
C GLY A 51 -3.40 4.88 13.89
N LYS A 52 -3.41 4.21 15.04
CA LYS A 52 -2.42 4.44 16.09
C LYS A 52 -1.02 4.03 15.63
N HIS A 53 -0.90 2.90 14.96
CA HIS A 53 0.39 2.46 14.43
C HIS A 53 0.93 3.41 13.39
N ILE A 54 0.06 3.94 12.52
CA ILE A 54 0.48 4.93 11.53
C ILE A 54 1.04 6.17 12.22
N ALA A 55 0.30 6.71 13.20
CA ALA A 55 0.73 7.90 13.92
C ALA A 55 2.06 7.67 14.64
N ASN A 56 2.21 6.53 15.29
CA ASN A 56 3.43 6.21 16.01
C ASN A 56 4.61 5.95 15.08
N ALA A 57 4.38 5.31 13.94
CA ALA A 57 5.45 5.07 12.98
C ALA A 57 5.98 6.39 12.42
N ILE A 58 5.09 7.33 12.08
CA ILE A 58 5.50 8.65 11.61
C ILE A 58 6.33 9.35 12.67
N LYS A 59 5.86 9.31 13.92
CA LYS A 59 6.51 10.01 15.02
C LYS A 59 7.90 9.43 15.34
N GLU A 60 8.03 8.11 15.31
CA GLU A 60 9.22 7.43 15.82
C GLU A 60 10.28 7.14 14.77
N GLU A 61 9.87 6.68 13.59
CA GLU A 61 10.84 6.18 12.61
C GLU A 61 10.71 6.76 11.20
N LEU A 62 9.54 7.30 10.85
CA LEU A 62 9.30 7.76 9.49
C LEU A 62 9.05 9.27 9.39
N HIS A 63 9.44 10.03 10.41
CA HIS A 63 9.10 11.44 10.49
C HIS A 63 9.74 12.31 9.40
N SER A 64 10.84 11.88 8.83
CA SER A 64 11.52 12.65 7.77
C SER A 64 11.38 12.00 6.39
N ILE A 65 10.51 10.99 6.27
CA ILE A 65 10.33 10.24 5.02
C ILE A 65 8.93 10.52 4.47
N PRO A 66 8.81 10.84 3.17
CA PRO A 66 7.49 11.13 2.59
C PRO A 66 6.70 9.83 2.36
N VAL A 67 5.96 9.41 3.38
CA VAL A 67 5.25 8.13 3.38
C VAL A 67 3.74 8.26 3.14
N VAL A 68 3.23 9.49 2.99
CA VAL A 68 1.80 9.76 2.83
C VAL A 68 1.55 10.49 1.53
N ALA A 69 0.52 10.10 0.80
CA ALA A 69 0.06 10.82 -0.38
C ALA A 69 -1.45 10.68 -0.50
N ASN A 70 -2.08 11.63 -1.16
CA ASN A 70 -3.51 11.58 -1.40
C ASN A 70 -3.79 11.11 -2.82
N PHE A 71 -4.73 10.20 -2.97
CA PHE A 71 -5.18 9.73 -4.27
C PHE A 71 -6.69 9.81 -4.35
N ALA A 72 -7.18 10.12 -5.54
CA ALA A 72 -8.61 10.14 -5.80
C ALA A 72 -9.14 8.69 -5.82
N THR A 73 -10.23 8.47 -5.10
CA THR A 73 -10.88 7.16 -5.03
C THR A 73 -12.37 7.36 -5.26
N THR A 74 -12.96 6.55 -6.13
CA THR A 74 -14.38 6.60 -6.39
C THR A 74 -15.11 5.73 -5.38
N ALA A 75 -16.05 6.34 -4.66
CA ALA A 75 -16.82 5.64 -3.64
C ALA A 75 -18.08 5.01 -4.26
N SER A 76 -18.81 4.25 -3.44
CA SER A 76 -20.01 3.57 -3.86
C SER A 76 -21.12 4.54 -4.29
N ASP A 77 -21.07 5.80 -3.85
CA ASP A 77 -22.02 6.82 -4.26
C ASP A 77 -21.68 7.43 -5.63
N GLY A 78 -20.62 6.96 -6.28
CA GLY A 78 -20.18 7.46 -7.57
C GLY A 78 -19.34 8.72 -7.51
N LYS A 79 -19.14 9.27 -6.33
CA LYS A 79 -18.33 10.48 -6.15
C LYS A 79 -16.88 10.14 -5.91
N SER A 80 -16.01 11.07 -6.28
CA SER A 80 -14.58 10.92 -6.08
C SER A 80 -14.14 11.68 -4.83
N TYR A 81 -13.33 11.03 -4.00
CA TYR A 81 -12.82 11.59 -2.75
C TYR A 81 -11.30 11.50 -2.74
N GLN A 82 -10.66 12.47 -2.10
CA GLN A 82 -9.23 12.40 -1.83
C GLN A 82 -9.02 11.56 -0.57
N VAL A 83 -8.25 10.49 -0.70
CA VAL A 83 -8.01 9.56 0.39
C VAL A 83 -6.52 9.44 0.63
N GLU A 84 -6.12 9.55 1.91
CA GLU A 84 -4.72 9.36 2.30
C GLU A 84 -4.31 7.91 2.07
N HIS A 85 -3.19 7.76 1.40
CA HIS A 85 -2.57 6.46 1.17
C HIS A 85 -1.17 6.48 1.78
N TYR A 86 -0.67 5.30 2.09
CA TYR A 86 0.60 5.10 2.76
C TYR A 86 1.46 4.16 1.92
N ASN A 87 2.75 4.46 1.82
CA ASN A 87 3.62 3.71 0.91
C ASN A 87 4.15 2.43 1.55
N LEU A 88 5.02 1.72 0.81
CA LEU A 88 5.55 0.44 1.26
C LEU A 88 6.34 0.55 2.56
N ASP A 89 7.11 1.63 2.75
CA ASP A 89 7.85 1.83 4.00
C ASP A 89 6.91 1.84 5.21
N MET A 90 5.78 2.54 5.07
CA MET A 90 4.78 2.57 6.14
C MET A 90 4.16 1.18 6.34
N ILE A 91 3.81 0.51 5.25
CA ILE A 91 3.17 -0.81 5.31
C ILE A 91 4.08 -1.80 6.03
N ILE A 92 5.37 -1.79 5.69
CA ILE A 92 6.36 -2.65 6.34
C ILE A 92 6.49 -2.32 7.83
N SER A 93 6.54 -1.04 8.16
CA SER A 93 6.66 -0.59 9.55
C SER A 93 5.46 -1.06 10.38
N ILE A 94 4.25 -0.94 9.83
CA ILE A 94 3.05 -1.40 10.53
C ILE A 94 3.07 -2.92 10.69
N GLY A 95 3.45 -3.65 9.64
CA GLY A 95 3.56 -5.11 9.70
C GLY A 95 4.49 -5.57 10.81
N TYR A 96 5.60 -4.87 10.97
CA TYR A 96 6.55 -5.16 12.05
C TYR A 96 5.92 -4.91 13.43
N ARG A 97 5.20 -3.79 13.57
CA ARG A 97 4.56 -3.42 14.84
C ARG A 97 3.47 -4.40 15.26
N VAL A 98 2.71 -4.92 14.30
CA VAL A 98 1.65 -5.90 14.60
C VAL A 98 2.17 -7.33 14.55
N LYS A 99 3.46 -7.52 14.28
CA LYS A 99 4.14 -8.83 14.24
C LYS A 99 3.45 -9.78 13.26
N SER A 100 3.10 -9.26 12.09
CA SER A 100 2.39 -10.03 11.07
C SER A 100 3.33 -10.47 9.96
N GLN A 101 3.27 -11.75 9.61
CA GLN A 101 4.02 -12.28 8.48
C GLN A 101 3.42 -11.83 7.14
N ARG A 102 2.20 -11.34 7.14
CA ARG A 102 1.56 -10.83 5.93
C ARG A 102 2.32 -9.65 5.35
N GLY A 103 2.98 -8.87 6.19
CA GLY A 103 3.82 -7.77 5.73
C GLY A 103 4.99 -8.25 4.90
N ILE A 104 5.60 -9.36 5.29
CA ILE A 104 6.72 -9.95 4.55
C ILE A 104 6.23 -10.45 3.18
N GLN A 105 5.11 -11.15 3.18
CA GLN A 105 4.51 -11.66 1.93
C GLN A 105 4.15 -10.52 0.99
N PHE A 106 3.57 -9.46 1.52
CA PHE A 106 3.20 -8.30 0.72
C PHE A 106 4.43 -7.62 0.13
N ARG A 107 5.50 -7.48 0.92
CA ARG A 107 6.74 -6.88 0.43
C ARG A 107 7.36 -7.71 -0.70
N ILE A 108 7.37 -9.04 -0.54
CA ILE A 108 7.90 -9.92 -1.58
C ILE A 108 7.12 -9.74 -2.88
N TRP A 109 5.81 -9.70 -2.77
CA TRP A 109 4.93 -9.46 -3.92
C TRP A 109 5.21 -8.10 -4.56
N ALA A 110 5.32 -7.06 -3.76
CA ALA A 110 5.57 -5.71 -4.26
C ALA A 110 6.88 -5.63 -5.03
N ASN A 111 7.92 -6.27 -4.53
CA ASN A 111 9.21 -6.31 -5.22
C ASN A 111 9.11 -7.00 -6.57
N LYS A 112 8.33 -8.07 -6.67
CA LYS A 112 8.10 -8.75 -7.95
C LYS A 112 7.38 -7.86 -8.94
N ILE A 113 6.38 -7.11 -8.48
CA ILE A 113 5.64 -6.18 -9.33
C ILE A 113 6.57 -5.10 -9.88
N PHE A 114 7.42 -4.54 -9.06
CA PHE A 114 8.39 -3.53 -9.52
C PHE A 114 9.34 -4.10 -10.55
N LEU A 115 9.82 -5.31 -10.34
CA LEU A 115 10.71 -5.96 -11.32
C LEU A 115 10.01 -6.13 -12.66
N ILE A 116 8.76 -6.58 -12.66
CA ILE A 116 7.97 -6.74 -13.88
C ILE A 116 7.78 -5.41 -14.58
N LEU A 117 7.44 -4.35 -13.85
CA LEU A 117 7.24 -3.04 -14.43
C LEU A 117 8.52 -2.47 -15.02
N ILE A 118 9.65 -2.67 -14.35
CA ILE A 118 10.95 -2.23 -14.85
C ILE A 118 11.27 -2.96 -16.15
N ILE A 119 11.08 -4.26 -16.21
CA ILE A 119 11.32 -5.06 -17.41
C ILE A 119 10.46 -4.54 -18.55
N ARG A 120 9.19 -4.24 -18.31
CA ARG A 120 8.29 -3.70 -19.33
C ARG A 120 8.79 -2.39 -19.92
N LEU A 121 9.48 -1.58 -19.12
CA LEU A 121 10.02 -0.31 -19.60
C LEU A 121 11.16 -0.48 -20.58
N PHE A 122 11.86 -1.61 -20.52
CA PHE A 122 13.04 -1.85 -21.36
C PHE A 122 12.76 -2.77 -22.55
N ILE A 123 11.56 -3.26 -22.67
CA ILE A 123 11.13 -4.06 -23.81
C ILE A 123 10.23 -3.24 -24.71
#